data_757bf6ff17fbc06ee4cce8b6db67ac60
#
_entry.id   757bf6ff17fbc06ee4cce8b6db67ac60
#
_cell.length_a   1.000
_cell.length_b   1.000
_cell.length_c   1.000
_cell.angle_alpha   90.00
_cell.angle_beta   90.00
_cell.angle_gamma   90.00
#
_symmetry.space_group_name_H-M   'P 1'
#
loop_
_entity.id
_entity.type
_entity.pdbx_description
1 polymer ?
#
loop_
_entity_poly.entity_id
_entity_poly.type
_entity_poly.pdbx_seq_one_letter_code
_entity_poly.pdbx_strand_id
1 'polypeptide(L)'
;IVSGILLSAGETRGEASVQTTVRTFVDALAEEWRSTRSMPQFIYDNDFGADTPMVSDTTLQQMVFNVLDNARDASPGWVRLAVTRNADALRITVTDAGPGFAPDMLAKLGTPYQSSKNRPGGGLGLYLVLNVARTLGGSVAARNRPEGGAEVTIELPLAAIALPEAKA
;
A
#
# COMPACT_ATOMS: atom_id res chain seq x y z
N ILE A 1 30.84 0.17 -13.11
CA ILE A 1 30.40 0.55 -13.67
C ILE A 1 29.43 -0.01 -14.53
N VAL A 2 29.81 -0.69 -15.16
CA VAL A 2 28.99 -1.27 -15.93
C VAL A 2 27.93 -1.76 -15.16
N SER A 3 28.30 -2.31 -14.09
CA SER A 3 27.38 -2.82 -13.26
C SER A 3 26.29 -1.85 -13.17
N GLY A 4 26.56 -0.67 -12.97
CA GLY A 4 25.52 0.22 -12.75
C GLY A 4 24.60 0.22 -13.90
N ILE A 5 25.04 0.07 -14.90
CA ILE A 5 24.26 0.12 -16.02
C ILE A 5 23.36 -0.93 -16.19
N LEU A 6 23.85 -2.03 -16.25
CA LEU A 6 23.08 -3.04 -16.54
C LEU A 6 22.03 -3.21 -15.63
N LEU A 7 22.20 -2.91 -14.55
CA LEU A 7 21.24 -3.12 -13.66
C LEU A 7 20.17 -2.21 -13.84
N SER A 8 20.33 -1.29 -14.62
CA SER A 8 19.41 -0.28 -14.73
C SER A 8 18.05 -0.73 -14.53
N ALA A 9 17.64 -1.71 -15.11
CA ALA A 9 16.30 -2.11 -14.97
C ALA A 9 16.06 -2.46 -13.55
N GLY A 10 16.61 -3.43 -13.11
CA GLY A 10 16.40 -3.84 -11.79
C GLY A 10 16.92 -2.79 -10.94
N GLU A 11 17.91 -2.16 -11.33
CA GLU A 11 18.46 -1.22 -10.60
C GLU A 11 17.68 -0.11 -10.34
N THR A 12 16.92 0.30 -11.20
CA THR A 12 16.19 1.45 -10.97
C THR A 12 15.40 1.19 -9.73
N ARG A 13 14.96 0.00 -9.53
CA ARG A 13 14.23 -0.27 -8.35
C ARG A 13 15.26 -0.38 -7.31
N GLY A 14 16.29 -1.03 -7.62
CA GLY A 14 17.30 -1.24 -6.67
C GLY A 14 17.86 0.00 -6.07
N GLU A 15 17.98 1.01 -6.79
CA GLU A 15 18.55 2.18 -6.29
C GLU A 15 17.67 2.81 -5.31
N ALA A 16 16.41 2.56 -5.30
CA ALA A 16 15.56 3.16 -4.35
C ALA A 16 15.35 2.16 -3.21
N SER A 17 15.96 1.02 -3.25
CA SER A 17 15.76 0.04 -2.22
C SER A 17 16.58 0.35 -0.99
N VAL A 18 16.00 0.12 0.17
CA VAL A 18 16.67 0.39 1.41
C VAL A 18 16.40 -0.74 2.37
N GLN A 19 17.40 -1.16 3.10
CA GLN A 19 17.21 -2.20 4.08
C GLN A 19 16.66 -1.52 5.32
N THR A 20 15.58 -2.04 5.84
CA THR A 20 14.92 -1.46 6.99
C THR A 20 14.17 -2.59 7.70
N THR A 21 13.18 -2.27 8.49
CA THR A 21 12.32 -3.27 9.09
C THR A 21 10.89 -2.87 8.81
N VAL A 22 9.98 -3.80 8.93
CA VAL A 22 8.59 -3.55 8.62
C VAL A 22 8.05 -2.41 9.46
N ARG A 23 8.29 -2.46 10.77
CA ARG A 23 7.74 -1.40 11.62
C ARG A 23 8.35 -0.03 11.29
N THR A 24 9.64 0.02 11.03
CA THR A 24 10.28 1.28 10.71
C THR A 24 9.78 1.81 9.36
N PHE A 25 9.61 0.94 8.41
CA PHE A 25 9.14 1.33 7.09
C PHE A 25 7.75 1.95 7.18
N VAL A 26 6.83 1.27 7.86
CA VAL A 26 5.48 1.76 7.91
C VAL A 26 5.38 3.02 8.76
N ASP A 27 6.14 3.09 9.86
CA ASP A 27 6.12 4.27 10.72
C ASP A 27 6.61 5.49 9.91
N ALA A 28 7.68 5.34 9.15
CA ALA A 28 8.21 6.42 8.36
C ALA A 28 7.26 6.84 7.24
N LEU A 29 6.61 5.85 6.63
CA LEU A 29 5.68 6.10 5.56
C LEU A 29 4.49 6.88 6.09
N ALA A 30 3.97 6.48 7.25
CA ALA A 30 2.81 7.13 7.83
C ALA A 30 3.16 8.58 8.21
N GLU A 31 4.34 8.78 8.75
CA GLU A 31 4.75 10.10 9.13
C GLU A 31 4.93 11.00 7.92
N GLU A 32 5.50 10.51 6.86
CA GLU A 32 5.68 11.28 5.66
C GLU A 32 4.35 11.64 5.04
N TRP A 33 3.43 10.70 5.00
CA TRP A 33 2.14 10.95 4.40
C TRP A 33 1.40 12.00 5.23
N ARG A 34 1.42 11.85 6.54
CA ARG A 34 0.72 12.79 7.39
C ARG A 34 1.28 14.19 7.27
N SER A 35 2.58 14.33 7.25
CA SER A 35 3.19 15.65 7.21
C SER A 35 3.01 16.34 5.87
N THR A 36 2.89 15.58 4.79
CA THR A 36 2.76 16.20 3.50
C THR A 36 1.32 16.41 3.06
N ARG A 37 0.36 15.74 3.69
CA ARG A 37 -1.02 15.84 3.29
C ARG A 37 -1.90 16.69 4.21
N SER A 38 -1.42 17.06 5.35
CA SER A 38 -2.18 17.87 6.28
C SER A 38 -3.57 17.34 6.55
N MET A 39 -3.68 16.10 6.88
CA MET A 39 -4.96 15.49 7.17
C MET A 39 -5.43 15.88 8.56
N PRO A 40 -6.64 16.38 8.73
CA PRO A 40 -7.13 16.80 10.03
C PRO A 40 -7.15 15.67 11.05
N GLN A 41 -7.66 14.52 10.66
CA GLN A 41 -7.67 13.41 11.54
C GLN A 41 -7.12 12.18 10.84
N PHE A 42 -5.87 11.91 11.06
CA PHE A 42 -5.25 10.73 10.50
C PHE A 42 -4.85 9.85 11.66
N ILE A 43 -5.43 8.67 11.73
CA ILE A 43 -5.14 7.76 12.80
C ILE A 43 -4.23 6.66 12.27
N TYR A 44 -3.14 6.41 12.96
CA TYR A 44 -2.21 5.40 12.52
C TYR A 44 -1.93 4.42 13.65
N ASP A 45 -2.12 3.15 13.41
CA ASP A 45 -1.87 2.13 14.38
C ASP A 45 -0.92 1.08 13.79
N ASN A 46 0.22 0.89 14.41
CA ASN A 46 1.15 -0.11 13.94
C ASN A 46 1.16 -1.27 14.92
N ASP A 47 0.38 -2.28 14.64
CA ASP A 47 0.30 -3.43 15.51
C ASP A 47 0.94 -4.64 14.83
N PHE A 48 2.01 -4.43 14.09
CA PHE A 48 2.66 -5.53 13.40
C PHE A 48 3.26 -6.53 14.37
N GLY A 49 3.67 -6.07 15.52
CA GLY A 49 4.23 -6.97 16.50
C GLY A 49 5.74 -7.09 16.32
N ALA A 50 6.26 -8.30 16.44
CA ALA A 50 7.69 -8.50 16.37
C ALA A 50 8.20 -8.04 15.02
N ASP A 51 9.22 -7.24 15.02
CA ASP A 51 9.69 -6.64 13.80
C ASP A 51 10.36 -7.64 12.88
N THR A 52 10.41 -7.32 11.61
CA THR A 52 10.98 -8.20 10.61
C THR A 52 11.82 -7.36 9.66
N PRO A 53 13.04 -7.76 9.39
CA PRO A 53 13.87 -7.04 8.43
C PRO A 53 13.27 -7.11 7.04
N MET A 54 13.33 -6.03 6.30
CA MET A 54 12.77 -6.01 4.98
C MET A 54 13.53 -5.06 4.06
N VAL A 55 13.22 -5.14 2.78
CA VAL A 55 13.79 -4.23 1.82
C VAL A 55 12.62 -3.42 1.30
N SER A 56 12.73 -2.11 1.36
CA SER A 56 11.66 -1.26 0.88
C SER A 56 12.12 -0.56 -0.38
N ASP A 57 11.19 -0.14 -1.20
CA ASP A 57 11.55 0.66 -2.36
C ASP A 57 10.39 1.61 -2.61
N THR A 58 10.56 2.48 -3.59
CA THR A 58 9.55 3.49 -3.85
C THR A 58 8.26 2.87 -4.36
N THR A 59 8.32 1.69 -4.93
CA THR A 59 7.11 1.05 -5.43
C THR A 59 6.19 0.69 -4.29
N LEU A 60 6.74 0.16 -3.20
CA LEU A 60 5.92 -0.21 -2.06
C LEU A 60 5.33 1.05 -1.43
N GLN A 61 6.11 2.09 -1.27
CA GLN A 61 5.64 3.30 -0.69
C GLN A 61 4.56 3.91 -1.56
N GLN A 62 4.76 3.93 -2.86
CA GLN A 62 3.79 4.50 -3.77
C GLN A 62 2.47 3.74 -3.74
N MET A 63 2.53 2.44 -3.58
CA MET A 63 1.33 1.64 -3.51
C MET A 63 0.49 2.05 -2.32
N VAL A 64 1.11 2.19 -1.15
CA VAL A 64 0.37 2.54 0.05
C VAL A 64 -0.10 3.99 -0.04
N PHE A 65 0.70 4.88 -0.60
CA PHE A 65 0.31 6.26 -0.74
C PHE A 65 -0.90 6.37 -1.67
N ASN A 66 -0.96 5.57 -2.72
CA ASN A 66 -2.10 5.60 -3.63
C ASN A 66 -3.39 5.26 -2.90
N VAL A 67 -3.34 4.27 -2.03
CA VAL A 67 -4.53 3.88 -1.30
C VAL A 67 -4.90 4.97 -0.29
N LEU A 68 -3.90 5.53 0.38
CA LEU A 68 -4.16 6.57 1.36
C LEU A 68 -4.69 7.84 0.67
N ASP A 69 -4.16 8.19 -0.49
CA ASP A 69 -4.63 9.36 -1.19
C ASP A 69 -6.07 9.17 -1.69
N ASN A 70 -6.43 7.97 -2.11
CA ASN A 70 -7.78 7.70 -2.53
C ASN A 70 -8.72 7.84 -1.34
N ALA A 71 -8.29 7.38 -0.16
CA ALA A 71 -9.13 7.46 1.01
C ALA A 71 -9.30 8.93 1.41
N ARG A 72 -8.24 9.71 1.31
CA ARG A 72 -8.31 11.10 1.66
C ARG A 72 -9.22 11.85 0.70
N ASP A 73 -9.18 11.54 -0.58
CA ASP A 73 -10.04 12.19 -1.53
C ASP A 73 -11.51 11.89 -1.24
N ALA A 74 -11.80 10.71 -0.79
CA ALA A 74 -13.18 10.34 -0.49
C ALA A 74 -13.60 10.84 0.88
N SER A 75 -12.65 11.02 1.79
CA SER A 75 -12.97 11.35 3.17
C SER A 75 -11.96 12.36 3.68
N PRO A 76 -12.04 13.60 3.25
CA PRO A 76 -11.06 14.60 3.63
C PRO A 76 -10.91 14.83 5.13
N GLY A 77 -11.87 14.44 5.90
CA GLY A 77 -11.80 14.66 7.32
C GLY A 77 -11.20 13.56 8.16
N TRP A 78 -11.19 12.35 7.67
CA TRP A 78 -10.75 11.24 8.51
C TRP A 78 -10.25 10.04 7.70
N VAL A 79 -9.07 9.57 8.02
CA VAL A 79 -8.52 8.36 7.39
C VAL A 79 -7.76 7.60 8.46
N ARG A 80 -7.83 6.30 8.43
CA ARG A 80 -7.10 5.49 9.38
C ARG A 80 -6.21 4.49 8.63
N LEU A 81 -4.99 4.34 9.08
CA LEU A 81 -4.06 3.37 8.54
C LEU A 81 -3.71 2.41 9.66
N ALA A 82 -3.98 1.14 9.48
CA ALA A 82 -3.65 0.15 10.47
C ALA A 82 -2.75 -0.91 9.85
N VAL A 83 -1.77 -1.36 10.58
CA VAL A 83 -0.83 -2.34 10.09
C VAL A 83 -0.79 -3.49 11.07
N THR A 84 -0.94 -4.71 10.58
CA THR A 84 -0.90 -5.87 11.44
C THR A 84 -0.14 -6.98 10.73
N ARG A 85 0.06 -8.07 11.40
CA ARG A 85 0.69 -9.22 10.82
C ARG A 85 -0.36 -10.30 10.81
N ASN A 86 -0.55 -10.95 9.67
CA ASN A 86 -1.53 -12.00 9.58
C ASN A 86 -0.77 -13.25 9.10
N ALA A 87 -0.44 -14.11 10.03
CA ALA A 87 0.35 -15.29 9.76
C ALA A 87 1.68 -14.85 9.13
N ASP A 88 1.98 -15.19 7.91
CA ASP A 88 3.21 -14.81 7.28
C ASP A 88 3.04 -13.65 6.31
N ALA A 89 2.07 -12.82 6.55
CA ALA A 89 1.81 -11.70 5.67
C ALA A 89 1.74 -10.38 6.42
N LEU A 90 2.14 -9.33 5.74
CA LEU A 90 1.99 -7.98 6.26
C LEU A 90 0.62 -7.53 5.77
N ARG A 91 -0.21 -7.06 6.67
CA ARG A 91 -1.55 -6.60 6.30
C ARG A 91 -1.64 -5.11 6.57
N ILE A 92 -1.99 -4.34 5.55
CA ILE A 92 -2.13 -2.91 5.67
C ILE A 92 -3.57 -2.59 5.34
N THR A 93 -4.27 -1.94 6.26
CA THR A 93 -5.67 -1.61 6.06
C THR A 93 -5.87 -0.11 6.12
N VAL A 94 -6.51 0.44 5.11
CA VAL A 94 -6.80 1.87 5.06
C VAL A 94 -8.32 2.02 5.10
N THR A 95 -8.81 2.77 6.08
CA THR A 95 -10.24 2.94 6.29
C THR A 95 -10.59 4.41 6.17
N ASP A 96 -11.72 4.72 5.56
CA ASP A 96 -12.17 6.09 5.48
C ASP A 96 -13.64 6.19 5.82
N ALA A 97 -14.15 7.39 5.93
CA ALA A 97 -15.54 7.62 6.30
C ALA A 97 -16.30 8.28 5.15
N GLY A 98 -15.84 8.10 3.93
CA GLY A 98 -16.49 8.71 2.78
C GLY A 98 -17.70 7.92 2.31
N PRO A 99 -18.09 8.10 1.08
CA PRO A 99 -19.27 7.43 0.54
C PRO A 99 -19.09 5.95 0.24
N GLY A 100 -17.89 5.47 0.26
CA GLY A 100 -17.64 4.09 -0.09
C GLY A 100 -17.49 3.93 -1.59
N PHE A 101 -17.32 2.70 -2.02
CA PHE A 101 -17.18 2.41 -3.44
C PHE A 101 -18.52 2.05 -4.03
N ALA A 102 -18.74 2.39 -5.28
CA ALA A 102 -19.94 1.99 -5.97
C ALA A 102 -19.87 0.48 -6.15
N PRO A 103 -20.99 -0.21 -6.17
CA PRO A 103 -20.99 -1.65 -6.29
C PRO A 103 -20.23 -2.16 -7.52
N ASP A 104 -20.36 -1.49 -8.65
CA ASP A 104 -19.70 -1.94 -9.84
C ASP A 104 -18.19 -1.76 -9.73
N MET A 105 -17.75 -0.79 -8.95
CA MET A 105 -16.34 -0.56 -8.78
C MET A 105 -15.78 -1.70 -7.94
N LEU A 106 -16.51 -2.11 -6.90
CA LEU A 106 -16.07 -3.21 -6.06
C LEU A 106 -15.97 -4.48 -6.90
N ALA A 107 -16.91 -4.69 -7.78
CA ALA A 107 -16.90 -5.86 -8.61
C ALA A 107 -15.68 -5.85 -9.55
N LYS A 108 -15.29 -4.72 -10.01
CA LYS A 108 -14.18 -4.64 -10.92
C LYS A 108 -12.83 -4.77 -10.28
N LEU A 109 -12.75 -4.60 -8.99
CA LEU A 109 -11.47 -4.68 -8.34
C LEU A 109 -10.83 -6.05 -8.47
N GLY A 110 -11.60 -7.04 -8.78
CA GLY A 110 -11.01 -8.34 -8.93
C GLY A 110 -10.56 -8.64 -10.35
N THR A 111 -10.83 -7.76 -11.30
CA THR A 111 -10.48 -8.01 -12.67
C THR A 111 -9.31 -7.12 -13.08
N PRO A 112 -8.57 -7.53 -14.06
CA PRO A 112 -7.43 -6.74 -14.52
C PRO A 112 -7.94 -5.48 -15.13
N TYR A 113 -7.30 -4.43 -14.79
CA TYR A 113 -7.58 -3.15 -15.34
C TYR A 113 -8.92 -2.88 -15.90
N GLN A 114 -9.69 -2.21 -15.20
CA GLN A 114 -10.92 -1.80 -15.66
C GLN A 114 -10.85 -0.33 -15.72
N SER A 115 -10.55 0.20 -16.75
CA SER A 115 -10.36 1.57 -16.82
C SER A 115 -11.55 2.36 -16.60
N SER A 116 -11.48 3.25 -15.82
CA SER A 116 -12.58 4.07 -15.62
C SER A 116 -12.12 5.29 -16.19
N LYS A 117 -11.64 5.28 -17.29
CA LYS A 117 -11.21 6.43 -17.88
C LYS A 117 -11.85 7.66 -17.56
N ASN A 118 -12.97 7.71 -17.15
CA ASN A 118 -13.59 8.96 -16.91
C ASN A 118 -13.19 9.50 -15.57
N ARG A 119 -12.51 8.78 -14.78
CA ARG A 119 -12.18 9.21 -13.48
C ARG A 119 -10.72 9.27 -13.37
N PRO A 120 -10.14 10.29 -13.79
CA PRO A 120 -8.72 10.44 -13.77
C PRO A 120 -8.18 10.14 -12.41
N GLY A 121 -7.30 9.26 -12.33
CA GLY A 121 -6.69 8.97 -11.09
C GLY A 121 -7.36 7.97 -10.20
N GLY A 122 -8.64 8.04 -10.12
CA GLY A 122 -9.34 7.16 -9.25
C GLY A 122 -9.13 5.69 -9.54
N GLY A 123 -9.61 5.26 -10.66
CA GLY A 123 -9.49 3.87 -10.97
C GLY A 123 -8.06 3.44 -11.24
N LEU A 124 -7.26 4.32 -11.80
CA LEU A 124 -5.91 3.98 -12.09
C LEU A 124 -5.07 3.76 -10.85
N GLY A 125 -5.32 4.53 -9.82
CA GLY A 125 -4.57 4.38 -8.59
C GLY A 125 -4.75 2.98 -8.01
N LEU A 126 -6.00 2.50 -7.97
CA LEU A 126 -6.24 1.21 -7.41
C LEU A 126 -5.73 0.10 -8.35
N TYR A 127 -5.78 0.33 -9.64
CA TYR A 127 -5.29 -0.66 -10.58
C TYR A 127 -3.78 -0.84 -10.35
N LEU A 128 -3.08 0.24 -10.10
CA LEU A 128 -1.66 0.16 -9.87
C LEU A 128 -1.41 -0.63 -8.59
N VAL A 129 -2.21 -0.39 -7.55
CA VAL A 129 -2.07 -1.08 -6.29
C VAL A 129 -2.28 -2.58 -6.51
N LEU A 130 -3.31 -2.93 -7.30
CA LEU A 130 -3.60 -4.32 -7.55
C LEU A 130 -2.43 -4.97 -8.30
N ASN A 131 -1.85 -4.28 -9.26
CA ASN A 131 -0.75 -4.82 -10.00
C ASN A 131 0.47 -5.06 -9.14
N VAL A 132 0.83 -4.10 -8.29
CA VAL A 132 1.98 -4.25 -7.45
C VAL A 132 1.76 -5.38 -6.45
N ALA A 133 0.59 -5.45 -5.85
CA ALA A 133 0.31 -6.50 -4.89
C ALA A 133 0.40 -7.86 -5.57
N ARG A 134 -0.18 -7.97 -6.75
CA ARG A 134 -0.18 -9.21 -7.47
C ARG A 134 1.25 -9.64 -7.84
N THR A 135 2.06 -8.70 -8.26
CA THR A 135 3.42 -8.99 -8.61
C THR A 135 4.19 -9.53 -7.40
N LEU A 136 3.84 -9.08 -6.20
CA LEU A 136 4.50 -9.55 -5.02
C LEU A 136 3.83 -10.78 -4.43
N GLY A 137 2.85 -11.33 -5.11
CA GLY A 137 2.19 -12.51 -4.61
C GLY A 137 1.15 -12.24 -3.53
N GLY A 138 0.76 -11.01 -3.41
CA GLY A 138 -0.21 -10.63 -2.40
C GLY A 138 -1.58 -10.36 -2.97
N SER A 139 -2.40 -9.67 -2.23
CA SER A 139 -3.76 -9.39 -2.66
C SER A 139 -4.25 -8.05 -2.14
N VAL A 140 -5.29 -7.54 -2.76
CA VAL A 140 -5.92 -6.32 -2.32
C VAL A 140 -7.41 -6.61 -2.29
N ALA A 141 -8.05 -6.26 -1.19
CA ALA A 141 -9.48 -6.44 -1.05
C ALA A 141 -10.08 -5.10 -0.64
N ALA A 142 -11.29 -4.83 -1.07
CA ALA A 142 -11.94 -3.59 -0.70
C ALA A 142 -13.37 -3.91 -0.35
N ARG A 143 -13.93 -3.19 0.59
CA ARG A 143 -15.33 -3.34 0.95
C ARG A 143 -15.85 -2.04 1.49
N ASN A 144 -17.17 -1.92 1.52
CA ASN A 144 -17.77 -0.76 2.12
C ASN A 144 -18.07 -1.15 3.56
N ARG A 145 -17.89 -0.22 4.48
CA ARG A 145 -18.11 -0.48 5.89
C ARG A 145 -19.57 -0.32 6.22
N PRO A 146 -20.10 -1.12 7.11
CA PRO A 146 -21.50 -1.00 7.49
C PRO A 146 -21.81 0.38 8.05
N GLU A 147 -20.87 0.98 8.75
CA GLU A 147 -21.08 2.28 9.34
C GLU A 147 -20.77 3.42 8.37
N GLY A 148 -20.45 3.13 7.17
CA GLY A 148 -20.16 4.17 6.19
C GLY A 148 -18.68 4.24 5.86
N GLY A 149 -18.38 4.51 4.63
CA GLY A 149 -17.00 4.61 4.19
C GLY A 149 -16.49 3.33 3.59
N ALA A 150 -15.23 3.30 3.25
CA ALA A 150 -14.62 2.15 2.60
C ALA A 150 -13.42 1.65 3.38
N GLU A 151 -13.05 0.42 3.11
CA GLU A 151 -11.91 -0.17 3.75
C GLU A 151 -11.15 -0.93 2.67
N VAL A 152 -9.88 -0.65 2.51
CA VAL A 152 -9.04 -1.34 1.54
C VAL A 152 -7.95 -2.06 2.31
N THR A 153 -7.77 -3.35 2.08
CA THR A 153 -6.79 -4.14 2.78
C THR A 153 -5.79 -4.71 1.77
N ILE A 154 -4.50 -4.49 2.02
CA ILE A 154 -3.46 -5.00 1.19
C ILE A 154 -2.74 -6.05 2.02
N GLU A 155 -2.54 -7.24 1.46
CA GLU A 155 -1.76 -8.26 2.14
C GLU A 155 -0.60 -8.64 1.27
N LEU A 156 0.59 -8.62 1.83
CA LEU A 156 1.79 -8.96 1.10
C LEU A 156 2.53 -10.06 1.85
N PRO A 157 2.94 -11.13 1.17
CA PRO A 157 3.68 -12.18 1.83
C PRO A 157 4.99 -11.61 2.37
N LEU A 158 5.29 -11.87 3.59
CA LEU A 158 6.53 -11.34 4.15
C LEU A 158 7.72 -11.87 3.36
N ALA A 159 7.63 -13.06 2.82
CA ALA A 159 8.71 -13.61 2.04
C ALA A 159 9.04 -12.75 0.82
N ALA A 160 8.07 -12.01 0.31
CA ALA A 160 8.30 -11.21 -0.87
C ALA A 160 9.02 -9.90 -0.57
N ILE A 161 8.94 -9.43 0.66
CA ILE A 161 9.55 -8.17 1.01
C ILE A 161 10.65 -8.31 2.05
N ALA A 162 10.76 -9.47 2.67
CA ALA A 162 11.76 -9.66 3.70
C ALA A 162 13.16 -9.57 3.13
N LEU A 163 14.07 -9.17 3.97
CA LEU A 163 15.44 -9.07 3.57
C LEU A 163 15.91 -10.50 3.36
N PRO A 164 16.56 -10.79 2.30
CA PRO A 164 17.02 -12.13 2.02
C PRO A 164 17.88 -12.55 3.17
N GLU A 165 17.58 -13.64 3.78
CA GLU A 165 18.27 -14.10 4.87
C GLU A 165 19.54 -14.40 4.53
N ALA A 166 20.29 -14.05 4.99
CA ALA A 166 21.61 -14.28 4.76
C ALA A 166 21.76 -15.63 4.33
N LYS A 167 21.15 -16.29 4.20
CA LYS A 167 21.31 -17.39 3.75
C LYS A 167 22.48 -17.75 4.02
N ALA A 168 22.95 -17.25 4.37
CA ALA A 168 24.19 -17.48 4.63
C ALA A 168 24.51 -18.50 4.78
#